data_5de72baabf4210a5fc3aa52fb1fc0e97
#
_entry.id   5de72baabf4210a5fc3aa52fb1fc0e97
#
_cell.length_a   1.000
_cell.length_b   1.000
_cell.length_c   1.000
_cell.angle_alpha   90.00
_cell.angle_beta   90.00
_cell.angle_gamma   90.00
#
_symmetry.space_group_name_H-M   'P 1'
#
loop_
_entity.id
_entity.type
_entity.pdbx_description
1 polymer ?
#
loop_
_entity_poly.entity_id
_entity_poly.type
_entity_poly.pdbx_seq_one_letter_code
_entity_poly.pdbx_strand_id
1 'polypeptide(L)'
;MRIKNPVKRKIIQIAAFGFSNLHLLNFNGGKIYRGSWKQFCNPGLNCYSCPAASLACPVGALQAVSGSMNFKFSFYAVGLLLAFGVALGRAVCGWLCPFGLMQELVHRIPSPKLKLKKGFVYIKYVILVVFVFVLPVAATNYMGMGKPAFCQYICPAGTLEGGIPLLAAHEELRQTIGPLFFLKLAILLATIAGCVLIYRFFCRVACPLGAIYGLMNKISVCRLRVDGQKCVSCGKCRKVCKMEVDPVKNPDSAECIRCGACAAACPADAIHIGFDIE
;
A
#
# COMPACT_ATOMS: atom_id res chain seq x y z
N MET A 1 8.95 -22.17 -3.18
CA MET A 1 9.40 -21.21 -4.24
C MET A 1 10.38 -20.22 -3.61
N ARG A 2 11.67 -20.26 -3.94
CA ARG A 2 12.69 -19.39 -3.32
C ARG A 2 12.72 -18.03 -4.03
N ILE A 3 12.43 -16.97 -3.28
CA ILE A 3 12.40 -15.59 -3.81
C ILE A 3 13.79 -14.96 -3.63
N LYS A 4 14.67 -15.10 -4.62
CA LYS A 4 16.02 -14.52 -4.60
C LYS A 4 16.25 -13.43 -5.65
N ASN A 5 15.37 -13.29 -6.64
CA ASN A 5 15.63 -12.43 -7.79
C ASN A 5 14.87 -11.10 -7.72
N PRO A 6 15.55 -9.97 -7.48
CA PRO A 6 14.91 -8.65 -7.42
C PRO A 6 14.33 -8.20 -8.75
N VAL A 7 14.83 -8.71 -9.89
CA VAL A 7 14.30 -8.42 -11.22
C VAL A 7 12.93 -9.05 -11.41
N LYS A 8 12.78 -10.34 -11.03
CA LYS A 8 11.47 -11.03 -11.08
C LYS A 8 10.41 -10.29 -10.25
N ARG A 9 10.79 -9.77 -9.08
CA ARG A 9 9.90 -8.96 -8.25
C ARG A 9 9.40 -7.73 -9.01
N LYS A 10 10.29 -7.01 -9.69
CA LYS A 10 9.91 -5.81 -10.45
C LYS A 10 8.97 -6.14 -11.62
N ILE A 11 9.22 -7.22 -12.33
CA ILE A 11 8.35 -7.68 -13.43
C ILE A 11 6.95 -7.98 -12.88
N ILE A 12 6.85 -8.75 -11.79
CA ILE A 12 5.54 -9.06 -11.16
C ILE A 12 4.84 -7.78 -10.70
N GLN A 13 5.56 -6.84 -10.11
CA GLN A 13 5.00 -5.57 -9.63
C GLN A 13 4.48 -4.70 -10.79
N ILE A 14 5.18 -4.67 -11.92
CA ILE A 14 4.75 -3.96 -13.14
C ILE A 14 3.53 -4.66 -13.77
N ALA A 15 3.55 -5.99 -13.85
CA ALA A 15 2.41 -6.76 -14.34
C ALA A 15 1.16 -6.55 -13.46
N ALA A 16 1.32 -6.55 -12.13
CA ALA A 16 0.23 -6.26 -11.19
C ALA A 16 -0.30 -4.83 -11.33
N PHE A 17 0.59 -3.85 -11.57
CA PHE A 17 0.19 -2.48 -11.89
C PHE A 17 -0.64 -2.42 -13.17
N GLY A 18 -0.18 -3.06 -14.25
CA GLY A 18 -0.90 -3.12 -15.51
C GLY A 18 -2.27 -3.77 -15.37
N PHE A 19 -2.35 -4.93 -14.69
CA PHE A 19 -3.61 -5.62 -14.44
C PHE A 19 -4.60 -4.80 -13.59
N SER A 20 -4.09 -4.06 -12.60
CA SER A 20 -4.93 -3.19 -11.77
C SER A 20 -5.44 -1.96 -12.52
N ASN A 21 -4.79 -1.57 -13.63
CA ASN A 21 -5.03 -0.32 -14.37
C ASN A 21 -5.12 -0.58 -15.88
N LEU A 22 -6.01 -1.49 -16.31
CA LEU A 22 -6.16 -1.86 -17.73
C LEU A 22 -6.72 -0.74 -18.61
N HIS A 23 -7.43 0.23 -18.00
CA HIS A 23 -8.17 1.25 -18.74
C HIS A 23 -7.39 2.58 -18.86
N LEU A 24 -6.09 2.51 -19.18
CA LEU A 24 -5.22 3.70 -19.32
C LEU A 24 -5.75 4.73 -20.33
N LEU A 25 -6.43 4.28 -21.39
CA LEU A 25 -7.01 5.17 -22.41
C LEU A 25 -8.11 6.10 -21.86
N ASN A 26 -8.73 5.74 -20.73
CA ASN A 26 -9.74 6.56 -20.09
C ASN A 26 -9.20 7.89 -19.51
N PHE A 27 -7.87 8.02 -19.38
CA PHE A 27 -7.27 9.30 -19.00
C PHE A 27 -7.54 10.41 -20.02
N ASN A 28 -7.61 10.08 -21.31
CA ASN A 28 -7.86 11.08 -22.36
C ASN A 28 -9.28 11.71 -22.26
N GLY A 29 -10.25 10.94 -21.75
CA GLY A 29 -11.63 11.44 -21.61
C GLY A 29 -12.07 11.64 -20.17
N GLY A 30 -11.22 11.46 -19.17
CA GLY A 30 -11.57 11.58 -17.75
C GLY A 30 -12.70 10.64 -17.30
N LYS A 31 -12.96 9.53 -18.04
CA LYS A 31 -14.07 8.63 -17.75
C LYS A 31 -13.64 7.57 -16.73
N ILE A 32 -14.38 7.48 -15.62
CA ILE A 32 -14.17 6.42 -14.63
C ILE A 32 -14.82 5.13 -15.13
N TYR A 33 -14.04 4.05 -15.19
CA TYR A 33 -14.58 2.74 -15.51
C TYR A 33 -15.61 2.29 -14.46
N ARG A 34 -16.79 1.82 -14.90
CA ARG A 34 -17.91 1.40 -14.03
C ARG A 34 -18.34 -0.05 -14.28
N GLY A 35 -17.52 -0.85 -14.96
CA GLY A 35 -17.84 -2.24 -15.25
C GLY A 35 -17.78 -3.16 -14.01
N SER A 36 -18.20 -4.42 -14.21
CA SER A 36 -18.30 -5.45 -13.15
C SER A 36 -16.99 -5.73 -12.42
N TRP A 37 -15.83 -5.54 -13.04
CA TRP A 37 -14.52 -5.72 -12.41
C TRP A 37 -14.26 -4.76 -11.23
N LYS A 38 -14.95 -3.60 -11.18
CA LYS A 38 -14.90 -2.69 -10.02
C LYS A 38 -15.51 -3.28 -8.74
N GLN A 39 -16.24 -4.37 -8.84
CA GLN A 39 -16.76 -5.09 -7.66
C GLN A 39 -15.64 -5.86 -6.93
N PHE A 40 -14.55 -6.19 -7.64
CA PHE A 40 -13.41 -6.87 -7.05
C PHE A 40 -12.41 -5.87 -6.45
N CYS A 41 -11.92 -6.17 -5.26
CA CYS A 41 -10.90 -5.35 -4.61
C CYS A 41 -9.49 -5.73 -5.07
N ASN A 42 -8.67 -4.71 -5.35
CA ASN A 42 -7.23 -4.90 -5.52
C ASN A 42 -6.59 -5.24 -4.16
N PRO A 43 -5.64 -6.18 -4.05
CA PRO A 43 -4.94 -6.44 -2.81
C PRO A 43 -4.05 -5.26 -2.35
N GLY A 44 -3.62 -4.38 -3.27
CA GLY A 44 -2.82 -3.18 -3.00
C GLY A 44 -3.63 -1.88 -2.99
N LEU A 45 -2.97 -0.78 -2.68
CA LEU A 45 -3.55 0.56 -2.76
C LEU A 45 -3.63 0.99 -4.22
N ASN A 46 -4.85 1.22 -4.71
CA ASN A 46 -5.16 1.75 -6.03
C ASN A 46 -6.46 2.54 -5.95
N CYS A 47 -6.51 3.78 -6.45
CA CYS A 47 -7.67 4.63 -6.22
C CYS A 47 -8.89 4.16 -7.03
N TYR A 48 -10.06 4.06 -6.37
CA TYR A 48 -11.33 3.73 -7.04
C TYR A 48 -11.69 4.76 -8.12
N SER A 49 -11.42 6.05 -7.87
CA SER A 49 -11.73 7.14 -8.79
C SER A 49 -10.68 7.34 -9.89
N CYS A 50 -9.64 6.51 -9.95
CA CYS A 50 -8.67 6.54 -11.03
C CYS A 50 -9.36 6.13 -12.36
N PRO A 51 -9.24 6.92 -13.44
CA PRO A 51 -9.78 6.57 -14.76
C PRO A 51 -9.29 5.22 -15.27
N ALA A 52 -8.01 4.89 -15.02
CA ALA A 52 -7.40 3.64 -15.44
C ALA A 52 -7.79 2.42 -14.60
N ALA A 53 -8.22 2.63 -13.35
CA ALA A 53 -8.41 1.55 -12.38
C ALA A 53 -9.53 0.59 -12.79
N SER A 54 -9.20 -0.69 -12.90
CA SER A 54 -10.12 -1.79 -13.17
C SER A 54 -10.78 -2.33 -11.91
N LEU A 55 -10.08 -2.25 -10.77
CA LEU A 55 -10.45 -2.85 -9.49
C LEU A 55 -10.69 -1.77 -8.42
N ALA A 56 -11.45 -2.12 -7.36
CA ALA A 56 -11.73 -1.22 -6.25
C ALA A 56 -10.59 -1.17 -5.20
N CYS A 57 -10.53 -0.06 -4.46
CA CYS A 57 -9.61 0.07 -3.33
C CYS A 57 -10.17 -0.61 -2.08
N PRO A 58 -9.42 -1.54 -1.44
CA PRO A 58 -9.92 -2.23 -0.25
C PRO A 58 -10.07 -1.32 0.96
N VAL A 59 -9.28 -0.23 1.06
CA VAL A 59 -9.45 0.77 2.14
C VAL A 59 -10.75 1.53 1.96
N GLY A 60 -11.11 1.88 0.72
CA GLY A 60 -12.39 2.51 0.41
C GLY A 60 -13.56 1.59 0.75
N ALA A 61 -13.45 0.31 0.41
CA ALA A 61 -14.45 -0.70 0.74
C ALA A 61 -14.60 -0.88 2.27
N LEU A 62 -13.50 -0.93 3.02
CA LEU A 62 -13.55 -0.99 4.50
C LEU A 62 -14.27 0.21 5.11
N GLN A 63 -13.97 1.43 4.64
CA GLN A 63 -14.64 2.64 5.13
C GLN A 63 -16.13 2.67 4.78
N ALA A 64 -16.49 2.21 3.58
CA ALA A 64 -17.89 2.12 3.18
C ALA A 64 -18.67 1.14 4.06
N VAL A 65 -18.04 0.04 4.44
CA VAL A 65 -18.62 -0.96 5.37
C VAL A 65 -18.73 -0.39 6.77
N SER A 66 -17.67 0.23 7.29
CA SER A 66 -17.66 0.82 8.64
C SER A 66 -18.68 1.94 8.78
N GLY A 67 -18.91 2.74 7.73
CA GLY A 67 -19.85 3.84 7.72
C GLY A 67 -21.29 3.46 7.34
N SER A 68 -21.60 2.20 7.08
CA SER A 68 -22.94 1.74 6.73
C SER A 68 -23.77 1.41 7.98
N MET A 69 -24.81 2.20 8.28
CA MET A 69 -25.72 1.94 9.41
C MET A 69 -26.45 0.60 9.30
N ASN A 70 -26.64 0.06 8.12
CA ASN A 70 -27.36 -1.22 7.90
C ASN A 70 -26.50 -2.47 8.05
N PHE A 71 -25.26 -2.34 8.53
CA PHE A 71 -24.33 -3.46 8.79
C PHE A 71 -24.40 -4.62 7.77
N LYS A 72 -24.76 -4.37 6.53
CA LYS A 72 -24.53 -5.31 5.44
C LYS A 72 -23.02 -5.36 5.23
N PHE A 73 -22.37 -6.04 6.18
CA PHE A 73 -20.94 -6.22 6.20
C PHE A 73 -20.52 -6.84 4.88
N SER A 74 -19.76 -6.12 4.09
CA SER A 74 -19.17 -6.68 2.90
C SER A 74 -18.05 -7.64 3.33
N PHE A 75 -18.44 -8.83 3.79
CA PHE A 75 -17.49 -9.89 4.17
C PHE A 75 -16.47 -10.16 3.10
N TYR A 76 -16.84 -9.85 1.84
CA TYR A 76 -15.94 -9.98 0.70
C TYR A 76 -14.67 -9.13 0.82
N ALA A 77 -14.77 -7.83 1.11
CA ALA A 77 -13.59 -6.95 1.19
C ALA A 77 -12.69 -7.33 2.38
N VAL A 78 -13.30 -7.65 3.52
CA VAL A 78 -12.57 -8.10 4.71
C VAL A 78 -11.98 -9.48 4.47
N GLY A 79 -12.75 -10.42 3.93
CA GLY A 79 -12.29 -11.76 3.61
C GLY A 79 -11.11 -11.76 2.63
N LEU A 80 -11.17 -10.92 1.59
CA LEU A 80 -10.08 -10.76 0.64
C LEU A 80 -8.81 -10.21 1.31
N LEU A 81 -8.93 -9.17 2.16
CA LEU A 81 -7.80 -8.63 2.91
C LEU A 81 -7.20 -9.67 3.86
N LEU A 82 -8.04 -10.45 4.54
CA LEU A 82 -7.60 -11.52 5.42
C LEU A 82 -6.91 -12.62 4.61
N ALA A 83 -7.48 -13.06 3.50
CA ALA A 83 -6.91 -14.10 2.64
C ALA A 83 -5.51 -13.71 2.12
N PHE A 84 -5.38 -12.51 1.52
CA PHE A 84 -4.07 -12.02 1.08
C PHE A 84 -3.12 -11.76 2.25
N GLY A 85 -3.62 -11.29 3.38
CA GLY A 85 -2.84 -11.04 4.58
C GLY A 85 -2.27 -12.31 5.19
N VAL A 86 -3.09 -13.36 5.31
CA VAL A 86 -2.64 -14.68 5.81
C VAL A 86 -1.74 -15.37 4.80
N ALA A 87 -2.06 -15.32 3.51
CA ALA A 87 -1.23 -15.95 2.50
C ALA A 87 0.15 -15.26 2.35
N LEU A 88 0.16 -13.94 2.18
CA LEU A 88 1.34 -13.18 1.75
C LEU A 88 1.84 -12.17 2.79
N GLY A 89 1.02 -11.78 3.76
CA GLY A 89 1.35 -10.71 4.68
C GLY A 89 1.71 -9.41 3.93
N ARG A 90 2.72 -8.71 4.39
CA ARG A 90 3.19 -7.45 3.79
C ARG A 90 3.95 -7.63 2.46
N ALA A 91 4.16 -8.87 2.00
CA ALA A 91 4.66 -9.12 0.64
C ALA A 91 3.71 -8.53 -0.42
N VAL A 92 2.40 -8.49 -0.17
CA VAL A 92 1.42 -7.77 -1.02
C VAL A 92 1.89 -6.36 -1.34
N CYS A 93 2.32 -5.59 -0.34
CA CYS A 93 2.84 -4.23 -0.53
C CYS A 93 4.13 -4.20 -1.37
N GLY A 94 4.93 -5.27 -1.28
CA GLY A 94 6.20 -5.38 -1.99
C GLY A 94 6.08 -5.79 -3.46
N TRP A 95 5.05 -6.56 -3.80
CA TRP A 95 4.96 -7.28 -5.06
C TRP A 95 3.73 -6.89 -5.90
N LEU A 96 2.59 -6.59 -5.26
CA LEU A 96 1.31 -6.41 -5.93
C LEU A 96 0.78 -4.97 -5.88
N CYS A 97 1.29 -4.14 -4.97
CA CYS A 97 0.74 -2.81 -4.75
C CYS A 97 1.19 -1.80 -5.83
N PRO A 98 0.27 -1.21 -6.63
CA PRO A 98 0.57 -0.19 -7.62
C PRO A 98 1.21 1.06 -7.01
N PHE A 99 0.64 1.59 -5.95
CA PHE A 99 1.15 2.76 -5.26
C PHE A 99 2.53 2.52 -4.63
N GLY A 100 2.84 1.27 -4.24
CA GLY A 100 4.16 0.86 -3.80
C GLY A 100 5.20 0.94 -4.91
N LEU A 101 4.83 0.63 -6.16
CA LEU A 101 5.69 0.79 -7.33
C LEU A 101 6.02 2.26 -7.58
N MET A 102 5.00 3.13 -7.53
CA MET A 102 5.17 4.58 -7.70
C MET A 102 6.16 5.16 -6.67
N GLN A 103 6.03 4.81 -5.40
CA GLN A 103 6.96 5.26 -4.36
C GLN A 103 8.40 4.80 -4.60
N GLU A 104 8.59 3.56 -5.08
CA GLU A 104 9.92 3.04 -5.41
C GLU A 104 10.53 3.76 -6.62
N LEU A 105 9.70 4.18 -7.58
CA LEU A 105 10.14 4.94 -8.75
C LEU A 105 10.59 6.34 -8.34
N VAL A 106 9.78 7.05 -7.57
CA VAL A 106 10.09 8.37 -7.02
C VAL A 106 11.37 8.34 -6.16
N HIS A 107 11.56 7.29 -5.37
CA HIS A 107 12.78 7.14 -4.55
C HIS A 107 14.08 6.97 -5.37
N ARG A 108 14.00 6.70 -6.68
CA ARG A 108 15.21 6.63 -7.54
C ARG A 108 15.82 8.00 -7.84
N ILE A 109 15.07 9.08 -7.63
CA ILE A 109 15.57 10.44 -7.80
C ILE A 109 16.80 10.63 -6.88
N PRO A 110 17.95 11.07 -7.41
CA PRO A 110 19.15 11.29 -6.61
C PRO A 110 18.91 12.37 -5.58
N SER A 111 19.08 12.02 -4.30
CA SER A 111 18.82 12.89 -3.15
C SER A 111 19.46 12.31 -1.90
N PRO A 112 19.69 13.11 -0.85
CA PRO A 112 20.15 12.59 0.44
C PRO A 112 19.10 11.61 0.99
N LYS A 113 19.50 10.34 1.17
CA LYS A 113 18.59 9.30 1.67
C LYS A 113 18.59 9.29 3.19
N LEU A 114 17.42 9.55 3.75
CA LEU A 114 17.22 9.63 5.19
C LEU A 114 16.63 8.33 5.76
N LYS A 115 16.94 8.05 7.02
CA LYS A 115 16.34 6.96 7.77
C LYS A 115 15.10 7.45 8.51
N LEU A 116 14.06 6.62 8.57
CA LEU A 116 12.85 6.95 9.31
C LEU A 116 13.05 6.70 10.80
N LYS A 117 12.76 7.70 11.64
CA LYS A 117 12.72 7.50 13.10
C LYS A 117 11.63 6.50 13.47
N LYS A 118 11.94 5.55 14.35
CA LYS A 118 11.07 4.41 14.71
C LYS A 118 9.66 4.83 15.17
N GLY A 119 9.52 5.96 15.85
CA GLY A 119 8.23 6.46 16.33
C GLY A 119 7.21 6.76 15.22
N PHE A 120 7.65 7.25 14.06
CA PHE A 120 6.76 7.59 12.95
C PHE A 120 6.05 6.38 12.34
N VAL A 121 6.59 5.19 12.53
CA VAL A 121 5.99 3.94 12.03
C VAL A 121 4.64 3.64 12.70
N TYR A 122 4.41 4.13 13.91
CA TYR A 122 3.16 3.90 14.64
C TYR A 122 2.00 4.77 14.16
N ILE A 123 2.27 5.89 13.48
CA ILE A 123 1.25 6.82 12.97
C ILE A 123 0.24 6.10 12.06
N LYS A 124 0.68 5.15 11.23
CA LYS A 124 -0.22 4.37 10.35
C LYS A 124 -1.28 3.58 11.11
N TYR A 125 -0.98 3.12 12.34
CA TYR A 125 -1.96 2.39 13.18
C TYR A 125 -2.99 3.36 13.75
N VAL A 126 -2.56 4.56 14.15
CA VAL A 126 -3.48 5.63 14.57
C VAL A 126 -4.39 6.02 13.41
N ILE A 127 -3.82 6.21 12.21
CA ILE A 127 -4.60 6.52 11.01
C ILE A 127 -5.58 5.39 10.69
N LEU A 128 -5.17 4.12 10.79
CA LEU A 128 -6.04 2.97 10.57
C LEU A 128 -7.23 3.01 11.53
N VAL A 129 -6.99 3.17 12.83
CA VAL A 129 -8.07 3.14 13.84
C VAL A 129 -8.97 4.37 13.70
N VAL A 130 -8.40 5.57 13.66
CA VAL A 130 -9.18 6.81 13.67
C VAL A 130 -9.87 7.07 12.34
N PHE A 131 -9.13 7.05 11.22
CA PHE A 131 -9.65 7.50 9.91
C PHE A 131 -10.35 6.41 9.09
N VAL A 132 -10.07 5.13 9.37
CA VAL A 132 -10.72 4.03 8.62
C VAL A 132 -11.88 3.42 9.40
N PHE A 133 -11.81 3.38 10.75
CA PHE A 133 -12.87 2.78 11.56
C PHE A 133 -13.68 3.82 12.34
N VAL A 134 -13.07 4.67 13.16
CA VAL A 134 -13.80 5.54 14.09
C VAL A 134 -14.54 6.66 13.36
N LEU A 135 -13.86 7.44 12.53
CA LEU A 135 -14.48 8.59 11.86
C LEU A 135 -15.60 8.22 10.89
N PRO A 136 -15.52 7.15 10.07
CA PRO A 136 -16.65 6.75 9.23
C PRO A 136 -17.90 6.36 10.03
N VAL A 137 -17.74 5.80 11.24
CA VAL A 137 -18.86 5.49 12.13
C VAL A 137 -19.40 6.74 12.81
N ALA A 138 -18.52 7.61 13.31
CA ALA A 138 -18.91 8.80 14.08
C ALA A 138 -19.46 9.94 13.20
N ALA A 139 -18.98 10.07 11.96
CA ALA A 139 -19.36 11.14 11.04
C ALA A 139 -20.29 10.60 9.94
N THR A 140 -21.50 10.19 10.30
CA THR A 140 -22.54 9.77 9.36
C THR A 140 -23.31 10.98 8.82
N ASN A 141 -23.70 10.94 7.55
CA ASN A 141 -24.62 11.90 6.94
C ASN A 141 -26.06 11.60 7.40
N TYR A 142 -26.98 12.55 7.20
CA TYR A 142 -28.43 12.37 7.47
C TYR A 142 -29.07 11.20 6.70
N MET A 143 -28.38 10.62 5.71
CA MET A 143 -28.77 9.38 5.03
C MET A 143 -28.18 8.13 5.69
N GLY A 144 -27.51 8.24 6.85
CA GLY A 144 -26.88 7.10 7.55
C GLY A 144 -25.62 6.53 6.88
N MET A 145 -25.05 7.25 5.90
CA MET A 145 -23.79 6.84 5.27
C MET A 145 -22.60 7.58 5.89
N GLY A 146 -21.62 6.84 6.35
CA GLY A 146 -20.37 7.38 6.89
C GLY A 146 -19.48 7.98 5.83
N LYS A 147 -18.80 9.06 6.18
CA LYS A 147 -17.82 9.72 5.29
C LYS A 147 -16.54 8.89 5.22
N PRO A 148 -15.98 8.60 4.03
CA PRO A 148 -14.72 7.90 3.89
C PRO A 148 -13.54 8.82 4.26
N ALA A 149 -13.34 9.05 5.55
CA ALA A 149 -12.44 10.08 6.10
C ALA A 149 -10.98 9.93 5.62
N PHE A 150 -10.44 8.71 5.57
CA PHE A 150 -9.08 8.50 5.06
C PHE A 150 -8.96 8.90 3.59
N CYS A 151 -9.90 8.48 2.73
CA CYS A 151 -9.89 8.81 1.30
C CYS A 151 -10.10 10.30 1.07
N GLN A 152 -10.96 10.92 1.89
CA GLN A 152 -11.33 12.32 1.77
C GLN A 152 -10.21 13.26 2.21
N TYR A 153 -9.51 12.95 3.31
CA TYR A 153 -8.58 13.89 3.94
C TYR A 153 -7.09 13.53 3.77
N ILE A 154 -6.72 12.25 3.76
CA ILE A 154 -5.30 11.84 3.86
C ILE A 154 -4.76 11.18 2.60
N CYS A 155 -5.58 10.42 1.85
CA CYS A 155 -5.10 9.54 0.79
C CYS A 155 -4.46 10.31 -0.39
N PRO A 156 -3.11 10.23 -0.59
CA PRO A 156 -2.45 10.87 -1.72
C PRO A 156 -2.72 10.17 -3.06
N ALA A 157 -3.00 8.85 -3.03
CA ALA A 157 -3.37 8.11 -4.23
C ALA A 157 -4.67 8.65 -4.85
N GLY A 158 -5.65 9.03 -4.02
CA GLY A 158 -6.89 9.66 -4.49
C GLY A 158 -6.67 10.97 -5.22
N THR A 159 -5.72 11.78 -4.77
CA THR A 159 -5.38 13.05 -5.41
C THR A 159 -4.57 12.83 -6.70
N LEU A 160 -3.56 11.96 -6.64
CA LEU A 160 -2.65 11.68 -7.77
C LEU A 160 -3.35 10.95 -8.91
N GLU A 161 -4.07 9.87 -8.59
CA GLU A 161 -4.62 8.93 -9.58
C GLU A 161 -6.04 9.31 -10.03
N GLY A 162 -6.79 10.04 -9.19
CA GLY A 162 -8.17 10.45 -9.46
C GLY A 162 -8.33 11.95 -9.59
N GLY A 163 -8.01 12.73 -8.55
CA GLY A 163 -8.29 14.15 -8.49
C GLY A 163 -7.63 14.95 -9.61
N ILE A 164 -6.32 14.84 -9.77
CA ILE A 164 -5.56 15.57 -10.80
C ILE A 164 -6.00 15.19 -12.21
N PRO A 165 -6.11 13.91 -12.60
CA PRO A 165 -6.55 13.54 -13.94
C PRO A 165 -7.97 13.99 -14.27
N LEU A 166 -8.90 13.88 -13.31
CA LEU A 166 -10.30 14.30 -13.53
C LEU A 166 -10.42 15.82 -13.69
N LEU A 167 -9.68 16.61 -12.88
CA LEU A 167 -9.63 18.06 -13.03
C LEU A 167 -8.95 18.50 -14.33
N ALA A 168 -7.99 17.73 -14.82
CA ALA A 168 -7.35 17.99 -16.11
C ALA A 168 -8.31 17.76 -17.28
N ALA A 169 -9.17 16.74 -17.19
CA ALA A 169 -10.08 16.34 -18.25
C ALA A 169 -11.40 17.14 -18.27
N HIS A 170 -11.86 17.68 -17.12
CA HIS A 170 -13.17 18.34 -17.00
C HIS A 170 -13.02 19.76 -16.45
N GLU A 171 -13.35 20.77 -17.28
CA GLU A 171 -13.28 22.19 -16.88
C GLU A 171 -14.32 22.56 -15.80
N GLU A 172 -15.50 21.95 -15.86
CA GLU A 172 -16.55 22.16 -14.89
C GLU A 172 -16.13 21.81 -13.46
N LEU A 173 -15.31 20.76 -13.31
CA LEU A 173 -14.78 20.36 -12.00
C LEU A 173 -13.77 21.37 -11.43
N ARG A 174 -13.10 22.14 -12.28
CA ARG A 174 -12.14 23.18 -11.83
C ARG A 174 -12.83 24.31 -11.09
N GLN A 175 -14.08 24.63 -11.45
CA GLN A 175 -14.85 25.70 -10.79
C GLN A 175 -15.32 25.28 -9.39
N THR A 176 -15.35 23.98 -9.08
CA THR A 176 -15.76 23.45 -7.77
C THR A 176 -14.58 23.19 -6.81
N ILE A 177 -13.38 23.65 -7.16
CA ILE A 177 -12.19 23.46 -6.32
C ILE A 177 -12.32 24.27 -5.03
N GLY A 178 -12.40 23.55 -3.90
CA GLY A 178 -12.45 24.13 -2.56
C GLY A 178 -11.16 23.93 -1.76
N PRO A 179 -11.08 24.45 -0.52
CA PRO A 179 -9.89 24.40 0.33
C PRO A 179 -9.41 22.97 0.62
N LEU A 180 -10.32 21.99 0.61
CA LEU A 180 -9.98 20.58 0.79
C LEU A 180 -9.04 20.06 -0.31
N PHE A 181 -9.18 20.52 -1.54
CA PHE A 181 -8.28 20.12 -2.62
C PHE A 181 -6.84 20.58 -2.36
N PHE A 182 -6.67 21.82 -1.91
CA PHE A 182 -5.34 22.37 -1.58
C PHE A 182 -4.69 21.62 -0.43
N LEU A 183 -5.45 21.26 0.61
CA LEU A 183 -4.97 20.40 1.70
C LEU A 183 -4.47 19.05 1.17
N LYS A 184 -5.26 18.39 0.32
CA LYS A 184 -4.89 17.10 -0.28
C LYS A 184 -3.69 17.21 -1.22
N LEU A 185 -3.58 18.31 -1.94
CA LEU A 185 -2.43 18.59 -2.79
C LEU A 185 -1.16 18.77 -1.93
N ALA A 186 -1.24 19.51 -0.83
CA ALA A 186 -0.14 19.67 0.11
C ALA A 186 0.31 18.31 0.70
N ILE A 187 -0.63 17.44 1.08
CA ILE A 187 -0.34 16.08 1.56
C ILE A 187 0.32 15.23 0.47
N LEU A 188 -0.14 15.35 -0.79
CA LEU A 188 0.48 14.66 -1.92
C LEU A 188 1.93 15.12 -2.12
N LEU A 189 2.17 16.43 -2.14
CA LEU A 189 3.53 17.00 -2.30
C LEU A 189 4.44 16.59 -1.15
N ALA A 190 3.95 16.64 0.10
CA ALA A 190 4.69 16.16 1.27
C ALA A 190 5.00 14.66 1.17
N THR A 191 4.06 13.86 0.65
CA THR A 191 4.26 12.42 0.43
C THR A 191 5.32 12.17 -0.65
N ILE A 192 5.29 12.90 -1.75
CA ILE A 192 6.28 12.79 -2.83
C ILE A 192 7.67 13.18 -2.30
N ALA A 193 7.80 14.33 -1.62
CA ALA A 193 9.05 14.76 -1.00
C ALA A 193 9.57 13.72 0.01
N GLY A 194 8.69 13.20 0.86
CA GLY A 194 9.01 12.12 1.79
C GLY A 194 9.49 10.85 1.09
N CYS A 195 8.88 10.47 -0.04
CA CYS A 195 9.29 9.29 -0.83
C CYS A 195 10.64 9.49 -1.56
N VAL A 196 10.97 10.72 -1.97
CA VAL A 196 12.29 11.05 -2.52
C VAL A 196 13.38 10.79 -1.46
N LEU A 197 13.15 11.23 -0.23
CA LEU A 197 14.13 11.14 0.88
C LEU A 197 14.14 9.75 1.55
N ILE A 198 12.97 9.15 1.80
CA ILE A 198 12.79 7.93 2.60
C ILE A 198 12.12 6.86 1.75
N TYR A 199 12.74 5.66 1.71
CA TYR A 199 12.18 4.54 0.95
C TYR A 199 10.79 4.15 1.46
N ARG A 200 9.81 4.20 0.55
CA ARG A 200 8.39 3.88 0.82
C ARG A 200 7.80 4.65 2.00
N PHE A 201 8.06 5.94 2.07
CA PHE A 201 7.65 6.82 3.17
C PHE A 201 6.17 6.66 3.54
N PHE A 202 5.25 6.82 2.57
CA PHE A 202 3.82 6.71 2.84
C PHE A 202 3.42 5.32 3.36
N CYS A 203 3.96 4.24 2.79
CA CYS A 203 3.67 2.87 3.23
C CYS A 203 4.13 2.59 4.67
N ARG A 204 5.16 3.33 5.14
CA ARG A 204 5.71 3.18 6.50
C ARG A 204 4.99 4.05 7.52
N VAL A 205 4.53 5.25 7.11
CA VAL A 205 4.02 6.28 8.04
C VAL A 205 2.49 6.36 8.04
N ALA A 206 1.83 6.31 6.87
CA ALA A 206 0.42 6.70 6.79
C ALA A 206 -0.51 5.65 6.14
N CYS A 207 0.02 4.61 5.50
CA CYS A 207 -0.81 3.67 4.76
C CYS A 207 -1.55 2.67 5.68
N PRO A 208 -2.90 2.65 5.69
CA PRO A 208 -3.68 1.71 6.50
C PRO A 208 -3.46 0.24 6.09
N LEU A 209 -3.35 -0.04 4.77
CA LEU A 209 -3.03 -1.39 4.29
C LEU A 209 -1.65 -1.84 4.77
N GLY A 210 -0.69 -0.90 4.83
CA GLY A 210 0.64 -1.17 5.40
C GLY A 210 0.58 -1.51 6.89
N ALA A 211 -0.40 -0.99 7.63
CA ALA A 211 -0.66 -1.37 9.02
C ALA A 211 -1.29 -2.78 9.10
N ILE A 212 -2.38 -3.04 8.37
CA ILE A 212 -3.10 -4.32 8.37
C ILE A 212 -2.16 -5.47 7.98
N TYR A 213 -1.53 -5.39 6.80
CA TYR A 213 -0.61 -6.43 6.33
C TYR A 213 0.65 -6.56 7.18
N GLY A 214 1.07 -5.45 7.83
CA GLY A 214 2.19 -5.47 8.78
C GLY A 214 1.90 -6.32 10.01
N LEU A 215 0.71 -6.20 10.59
CA LEU A 215 0.27 -7.04 11.70
C LEU A 215 0.19 -8.52 11.29
N MET A 216 -0.25 -8.78 10.07
CA MET A 216 -0.39 -10.13 9.54
C MET A 216 0.94 -10.80 9.18
N ASN A 217 2.07 -10.08 9.15
CA ASN A 217 3.38 -10.68 8.86
C ASN A 217 3.74 -11.81 9.82
N LYS A 218 3.28 -11.75 11.06
CA LYS A 218 3.57 -12.78 12.09
C LYS A 218 2.84 -14.10 11.82
N ILE A 219 1.65 -14.05 11.23
CA ILE A 219 0.79 -15.22 11.00
C ILE A 219 0.77 -15.68 9.56
N SER A 220 1.38 -14.93 8.65
CA SER A 220 1.33 -15.23 7.21
C SER A 220 2.15 -16.46 6.82
N VAL A 221 1.62 -17.22 5.86
CA VAL A 221 2.24 -18.46 5.35
C VAL A 221 3.54 -18.16 4.59
N CYS A 222 3.57 -17.09 3.78
CA CYS A 222 4.80 -16.65 3.12
C CYS A 222 5.74 -15.98 4.14
N ARG A 223 6.78 -16.65 4.59
CA ARG A 223 7.68 -16.16 5.65
C ARG A 223 9.11 -15.93 5.17
N LEU A 224 9.82 -15.07 5.92
CA LEU A 224 11.27 -14.95 5.82
C LEU A 224 11.88 -15.81 6.93
N ARG A 225 12.74 -16.77 6.55
CA ARG A 225 13.47 -17.62 7.51
C ARG A 225 14.96 -17.41 7.36
N VAL A 226 15.65 -17.51 8.47
CA VAL A 226 17.13 -17.43 8.55
C VAL A 226 17.63 -18.73 9.13
N ASP A 227 18.47 -19.44 8.36
CA ASP A 227 19.15 -20.63 8.82
C ASP A 227 20.33 -20.21 9.72
N GLY A 228 20.18 -20.46 11.02
CA GLY A 228 21.19 -20.11 12.02
C GLY A 228 22.52 -20.84 11.85
N GLN A 229 22.50 -22.06 11.29
CA GLN A 229 23.75 -22.86 11.09
C GLN A 229 24.56 -22.31 9.91
N LYS A 230 23.90 -21.79 8.88
CA LYS A 230 24.57 -21.19 7.71
C LYS A 230 24.91 -19.72 7.90
N CYS A 231 24.30 -19.06 8.89
CA CYS A 231 24.46 -17.62 9.08
C CYS A 231 25.82 -17.28 9.72
N VAL A 232 26.69 -16.65 8.93
CA VAL A 232 28.00 -16.17 9.37
C VAL A 232 27.98 -14.80 10.03
N SER A 233 26.84 -14.28 10.39
CA SER A 233 26.61 -12.98 11.10
C SER A 233 27.31 -11.77 10.47
N CYS A 234 27.55 -11.76 9.15
CA CYS A 234 28.29 -10.71 8.44
C CYS A 234 27.54 -9.35 8.31
N GLY A 235 26.26 -9.28 8.64
CA GLY A 235 25.45 -8.06 8.64
C GLY A 235 25.11 -7.48 7.26
N LYS A 236 25.48 -8.11 6.14
CA LYS A 236 25.16 -7.62 4.77
C LYS A 236 23.66 -7.48 4.53
N CYS A 237 22.86 -8.44 5.03
CA CYS A 237 21.39 -8.44 4.91
C CYS A 237 20.75 -7.20 5.54
N ARG A 238 21.26 -6.73 6.69
CA ARG A 238 20.80 -5.51 7.37
C ARG A 238 21.20 -4.26 6.58
N LYS A 239 22.43 -4.22 6.03
CA LYS A 239 22.93 -3.06 5.27
C LYS A 239 22.14 -2.85 3.96
N VAL A 240 21.73 -3.91 3.28
CA VAL A 240 20.99 -3.84 2.00
C VAL A 240 19.49 -3.58 2.20
N CYS A 241 18.98 -3.70 3.41
CA CYS A 241 17.56 -3.56 3.71
C CYS A 241 17.11 -2.09 3.66
N LYS A 242 16.47 -1.68 2.57
CA LYS A 242 15.90 -0.32 2.42
C LYS A 242 14.74 -0.03 3.37
N MET A 243 14.11 -1.07 3.96
CA MET A 243 13.06 -0.94 4.97
C MET A 243 13.62 -0.82 6.40
N GLU A 244 14.96 -0.82 6.55
CA GLU A 244 15.66 -0.70 7.84
C GLU A 244 15.30 -1.79 8.86
N VAL A 245 14.96 -2.98 8.36
CA VAL A 245 14.69 -4.17 9.18
C VAL A 245 15.98 -4.97 9.32
N ASP A 246 16.20 -5.54 10.50
CA ASP A 246 17.23 -6.57 10.71
C ASP A 246 16.59 -7.96 10.52
N PRO A 247 16.85 -8.65 9.40
CA PRO A 247 16.18 -9.92 9.11
C PRO A 247 16.59 -11.05 10.06
N VAL A 248 17.78 -10.95 10.66
CA VAL A 248 18.29 -12.00 11.58
C VAL A 248 17.64 -11.87 12.95
N LYS A 249 17.51 -10.63 13.46
CA LYS A 249 16.93 -10.38 14.78
C LYS A 249 15.40 -10.43 14.77
N ASN A 250 14.77 -9.97 13.68
CA ASN A 250 13.32 -9.89 13.56
C ASN A 250 12.85 -10.25 12.14
N PRO A 251 12.82 -11.54 11.79
CA PRO A 251 12.40 -12.01 10.47
C PRO A 251 10.93 -11.68 10.17
N ASP A 252 10.05 -11.71 11.18
CA ASP A 252 8.62 -11.43 11.07
C ASP A 252 8.24 -9.97 11.33
N SER A 253 9.22 -9.06 11.19
CA SER A 253 8.97 -7.63 11.39
C SER A 253 7.77 -7.13 10.58
N ALA A 254 6.90 -6.35 11.25
CA ALA A 254 5.77 -5.69 10.61
C ALA A 254 6.19 -4.73 9.46
N GLU A 255 7.45 -4.31 9.41
CA GLU A 255 7.98 -3.46 8.33
C GLU A 255 8.57 -4.25 7.15
N CYS A 256 8.77 -5.58 7.28
CA CYS A 256 9.36 -6.38 6.22
C CYS A 256 8.37 -6.62 5.07
N ILE A 257 8.66 -6.08 3.88
CA ILE A 257 7.87 -6.28 2.65
C ILE A 257 8.26 -7.52 1.85
N ARG A 258 9.12 -8.36 2.41
CA ARG A 258 9.61 -9.63 1.79
C ARG A 258 10.09 -9.46 0.35
N CYS A 259 10.83 -8.38 0.12
CA CYS A 259 11.32 -8.02 -1.23
C CYS A 259 12.45 -8.90 -1.77
N GLY A 260 13.05 -9.75 -0.95
CA GLY A 260 14.13 -10.68 -1.34
C GLY A 260 15.53 -10.07 -1.42
N ALA A 261 15.72 -8.78 -1.18
CA ALA A 261 17.02 -8.12 -1.29
C ALA A 261 18.05 -8.70 -0.30
N CYS A 262 17.64 -9.01 0.92
CA CYS A 262 18.50 -9.63 1.94
C CYS A 262 18.91 -11.07 1.56
N ALA A 263 18.01 -11.85 0.96
CA ALA A 263 18.29 -13.20 0.48
C ALA A 263 19.27 -13.18 -0.71
N ALA A 264 19.10 -12.21 -1.64
CA ALA A 264 20.01 -12.07 -2.78
C ALA A 264 21.41 -11.59 -2.36
N ALA A 265 21.54 -10.83 -1.27
CA ALA A 265 22.81 -10.32 -0.78
C ALA A 265 23.53 -11.27 0.20
N CYS A 266 22.90 -12.39 0.58
CA CYS A 266 23.46 -13.32 1.54
C CYS A 266 24.53 -14.22 0.89
N PRO A 267 25.82 -14.11 1.26
CA PRO A 267 26.87 -14.94 0.66
C PRO A 267 26.79 -16.41 1.06
N ALA A 268 26.26 -16.69 2.26
CA ALA A 268 26.13 -18.05 2.80
C ALA A 268 24.79 -18.71 2.47
N ASP A 269 23.95 -18.05 1.66
CA ASP A 269 22.60 -18.52 1.32
C ASP A 269 21.73 -18.94 2.53
N ALA A 270 21.90 -18.22 3.64
CA ALA A 270 21.22 -18.50 4.90
C ALA A 270 19.81 -17.92 4.99
N ILE A 271 19.37 -17.09 4.03
CA ILE A 271 18.08 -16.41 4.09
C ILE A 271 17.16 -16.94 3.00
N HIS A 272 16.00 -17.40 3.39
CA HIS A 272 14.97 -17.93 2.49
C HIS A 272 13.66 -17.15 2.68
N ILE A 273 12.95 -16.90 1.57
CA ILE A 273 11.59 -16.35 1.58
C ILE A 273 10.74 -17.29 0.74
N GLY A 274 9.68 -17.78 1.31
CA GLY A 274 8.82 -18.73 0.62
C GLY A 274 7.58 -19.10 1.41
N PHE A 275 6.79 -19.95 0.79
CA PHE A 275 5.63 -20.59 1.40
C PHE A 275 6.14 -21.89 2.06
N ASP A 276 6.10 -21.94 3.37
CA ASP A 276 6.32 -23.15 4.14
C ASP A 276 4.97 -23.64 4.65
N ILE A 277 4.44 -24.65 3.98
CA ILE A 277 3.33 -25.45 4.44
C ILE A 277 4.01 -26.69 5.08
N GLU A 278 4.35 -26.60 6.37
CA GLU A 278 4.55 -27.74 7.24
C GLU A 278 3.25 -28.10 7.87
#